data_b358c98530c0e2684add40ae2a7c7b78
#
_entry.id   b358c98530c0e2684add40ae2a7c7b78
#
_cell.length_a   1.000
_cell.length_b   1.000
_cell.length_c   1.000
_cell.angle_alpha   90.00
_cell.angle_beta   90.00
_cell.angle_gamma   90.00
#
_symmetry.space_group_name_H-M   'P 1'
#
loop_
_entity.id
_entity.type
_entity.pdbx_description
1 polymer ?
#
loop_
_entity_poly.entity_id
_entity_poly.type
_entity_poly.pdbx_seq_one_letter_code
_entity_poly.pdbx_strand_id
1 'polypeptide(L)'
;MKLEKYSIGIGDRFAHQGKAQLKAIMKANQSGLNIAPVWNKSNREHLYTHTHPADVRKEADDAVAMLGFKGKYFVDADHINLSTVSSFVETADFFTLDVASFIGKESRYEEKQAFIASCEKYMGSLTIPGMEHSLEVNETLLDRIASKFLAATQQASEIYHFLKTEKGEGNFITEVSMDEVETPQTPIELLFILKMLADKGVPAQTIAPKFTGRFNKGVDYKGNIEQFTKEFEEDVLVLDFAVKEFGLPEEIKLSVHSGSDKFSIYPIMAQVIKKHDKGLHLKTAGTTWLEEIIGLAMAGGEGLEMAKTIYANALEQKEQLCAPYADVIEIDATQLPSVEEVKGWSSEKFANTLRHIPGHPDYNPNFRQLIHVAYKVAADMGKQYTDLLEKHADIIGACVEENIYERHLKRLFNL
;
A
#
# COMPACT_ATOMS: atom_id res chain seq x y z
N MET A 1 2.60 9.59 19.15
CA MET A 1 1.86 8.39 18.71
C MET A 1 2.86 7.34 18.26
N LYS A 2 2.59 6.04 18.43
CA LYS A 2 3.54 4.97 18.11
C LYS A 2 2.82 3.83 17.39
N LEU A 3 3.33 3.46 16.20
CA LEU A 3 2.79 2.38 15.38
C LEU A 3 3.21 1.01 15.96
N GLU A 4 2.31 0.03 15.92
CA GLU A 4 2.60 -1.34 16.36
C GLU A 4 3.65 -2.01 15.43
N LYS A 5 4.33 -3.04 15.94
CA LYS A 5 5.34 -3.79 15.19
C LYS A 5 4.81 -4.25 13.83
N TYR A 6 3.57 -4.74 13.82
CA TYR A 6 2.86 -5.15 12.61
C TYR A 6 1.67 -4.26 12.37
N SER A 7 1.48 -3.83 11.14
CA SER A 7 0.32 -3.03 10.73
C SER A 7 -0.07 -3.38 9.31
N ILE A 8 -1.36 -3.26 9.03
CA ILE A 8 -1.89 -3.54 7.69
C ILE A 8 -2.75 -2.37 7.21
N GLY A 9 -2.37 -1.83 6.07
CA GLY A 9 -3.14 -0.83 5.34
C GLY A 9 -4.28 -1.52 4.60
N ILE A 10 -5.51 -1.21 5.01
CA ILE A 10 -6.75 -1.71 4.45
C ILE A 10 -7.53 -0.53 3.89
N GLY A 11 -7.94 -0.64 2.63
CA GLY A 11 -8.77 0.38 1.99
C GLY A 11 -10.18 -0.11 1.77
N ASP A 12 -11.13 0.79 1.96
CA ASP A 12 -12.51 0.58 1.56
C ASP A 12 -13.01 1.78 0.76
N ARG A 13 -13.24 1.59 -0.52
CA ARG A 13 -13.60 2.69 -1.42
C ARG A 13 -15.00 3.23 -1.16
N PHE A 14 -15.89 2.39 -0.63
CA PHE A 14 -17.31 2.71 -0.44
C PHE A 14 -17.75 2.78 1.02
N ALA A 15 -16.83 2.56 1.96
CA ALA A 15 -17.05 2.65 3.41
C ALA A 15 -18.13 1.69 3.94
N HIS A 16 -18.12 0.43 3.48
CA HIS A 16 -19.09 -0.60 3.87
C HIS A 16 -18.45 -1.85 4.50
N GLN A 17 -17.12 -2.02 4.37
CA GLN A 17 -16.44 -3.26 4.71
C GLN A 17 -15.57 -3.19 5.97
N GLY A 18 -15.49 -2.04 6.64
CA GLY A 18 -14.64 -1.84 7.80
C GLY A 18 -14.83 -2.88 8.90
N LYS A 19 -16.07 -3.32 9.13
CA LYS A 19 -16.38 -4.40 10.08
C LYS A 19 -15.77 -5.76 9.66
N ALA A 20 -15.88 -6.14 8.40
CA ALA A 20 -15.34 -7.40 7.89
C ALA A 20 -13.80 -7.38 7.90
N GLN A 21 -13.21 -6.25 7.49
CA GLN A 21 -11.77 -6.03 7.55
C GLN A 21 -11.22 -6.17 8.98
N LEU A 22 -11.87 -5.51 9.95
CA LEU A 22 -11.45 -5.56 11.35
C LEU A 22 -11.62 -6.97 11.95
N LYS A 23 -12.68 -7.72 11.61
CA LYS A 23 -12.86 -9.11 12.03
C LYS A 23 -11.70 -10.00 11.59
N ALA A 24 -11.23 -9.86 10.34
CA ALA A 24 -10.08 -10.60 9.83
C ALA A 24 -8.82 -10.34 10.65
N ILE A 25 -8.56 -9.07 11.00
CA ILE A 25 -7.40 -8.66 11.82
C ILE A 25 -7.55 -9.18 13.26
N MET A 26 -8.74 -9.05 13.86
CA MET A 26 -9.01 -9.58 15.20
C MET A 26 -8.79 -11.10 15.27
N LYS A 27 -9.18 -11.82 14.21
CA LYS A 27 -8.95 -13.26 14.10
C LYS A 27 -7.45 -13.58 14.05
N ALA A 28 -6.66 -12.83 13.29
CA ALA A 28 -5.21 -12.98 13.27
C ALA A 28 -4.57 -12.67 14.63
N ASN A 29 -5.05 -11.65 15.33
CA ASN A 29 -4.55 -11.25 16.64
C ASN A 29 -4.83 -12.30 17.74
N GLN A 30 -5.78 -13.21 17.56
CA GLN A 30 -6.01 -14.34 18.47
C GLN A 30 -4.81 -15.30 18.53
N SER A 31 -3.93 -15.32 17.54
CA SER A 31 -2.69 -16.10 17.54
C SER A 31 -1.55 -15.48 18.35
N GLY A 32 -1.81 -14.38 19.05
CA GLY A 32 -0.80 -13.65 19.85
C GLY A 32 -0.07 -12.56 19.08
N LEU A 33 -0.43 -12.31 17.83
CA LEU A 33 0.03 -11.14 17.08
C LEU A 33 -0.70 -9.88 17.59
N ASN A 34 -0.03 -8.74 17.41
CA ASN A 34 -0.63 -7.43 17.65
C ASN A 34 -0.53 -6.61 16.35
N ILE A 35 -1.46 -6.87 15.42
CA ILE A 35 -1.52 -6.21 14.13
C ILE A 35 -2.48 -5.03 14.25
N ALA A 36 -1.98 -3.83 13.96
CA ALA A 36 -2.81 -2.62 13.91
C ALA A 36 -3.44 -2.44 12.53
N PRO A 37 -4.77 -2.29 12.42
CA PRO A 37 -5.43 -1.86 11.19
C PRO A 37 -5.13 -0.39 10.90
N VAL A 38 -4.91 -0.07 9.63
CA VAL A 38 -4.74 1.28 9.12
C VAL A 38 -5.69 1.46 7.94
N TRP A 39 -6.80 2.17 8.14
CA TRP A 39 -7.73 2.46 7.04
C TRP A 39 -7.15 3.54 6.16
N ASN A 40 -6.89 3.22 4.92
CA ASN A 40 -6.25 4.14 3.98
C ASN A 40 -7.13 4.48 2.78
N LYS A 41 -7.15 5.75 2.41
CA LYS A 41 -7.82 6.24 1.21
C LYS A 41 -7.15 7.50 0.70
N SER A 42 -6.82 7.53 -0.58
CA SER A 42 -6.17 8.66 -1.21
C SER A 42 -7.16 9.77 -1.59
N ASN A 43 -6.65 11.00 -1.75
CA ASN A 43 -7.46 12.11 -2.24
C ASN A 43 -8.13 11.80 -3.60
N ARG A 44 -7.41 11.12 -4.50
CA ARG A 44 -7.94 10.70 -5.80
C ARG A 44 -9.13 9.75 -5.65
N GLU A 45 -9.05 8.79 -4.72
CA GLU A 45 -10.16 7.86 -4.47
C GLU A 45 -11.37 8.58 -3.86
N HIS A 46 -11.17 9.53 -2.95
CA HIS A 46 -12.25 10.37 -2.43
C HIS A 46 -12.97 11.13 -3.54
N LEU A 47 -12.22 11.74 -4.46
CA LEU A 47 -12.79 12.46 -5.59
C LEU A 47 -13.64 11.55 -6.50
N TYR A 48 -13.16 10.32 -6.78
CA TYR A 48 -13.88 9.38 -7.64
C TYR A 48 -15.11 8.77 -6.98
N THR A 49 -15.06 8.54 -5.67
CA THR A 49 -16.17 7.92 -4.94
C THR A 49 -17.11 8.92 -4.27
N HIS A 50 -16.89 10.23 -4.50
CA HIS A 50 -17.68 11.33 -3.94
C HIS A 50 -17.79 11.26 -2.40
N THR A 51 -16.69 10.90 -1.73
CA THR A 51 -16.57 10.80 -0.28
C THR A 51 -15.59 11.83 0.28
N HIS A 52 -15.53 11.94 1.60
CA HIS A 52 -14.65 12.85 2.31
C HIS A 52 -13.74 12.09 3.30
N PRO A 53 -12.59 12.64 3.71
CA PRO A 53 -11.71 12.00 4.70
C PRO A 53 -12.42 11.62 6.01
N ALA A 54 -13.44 12.40 6.42
CA ALA A 54 -14.25 12.10 7.60
C ALA A 54 -15.05 10.79 7.48
N ASP A 55 -15.38 10.34 6.26
CA ASP A 55 -16.14 9.10 6.05
C ASP A 55 -15.30 7.89 6.42
N VAL A 56 -13.99 7.90 6.08
CA VAL A 56 -13.06 6.81 6.45
C VAL A 56 -12.85 6.78 7.98
N ARG A 57 -12.69 7.95 8.61
CA ARG A 57 -12.60 8.03 10.07
C ARG A 57 -13.86 7.46 10.73
N LYS A 58 -15.02 7.85 10.24
CA LYS A 58 -16.29 7.34 10.76
C LYS A 58 -16.42 5.82 10.58
N GLU A 59 -16.06 5.29 9.42
CA GLU A 59 -16.08 3.86 9.16
C GLU A 59 -15.18 3.08 10.14
N ALA A 60 -13.95 3.55 10.35
CA ALA A 60 -13.01 2.94 11.28
C ALA A 60 -13.54 2.95 12.70
N ASP A 61 -14.02 4.12 13.17
CA ASP A 61 -14.56 4.30 14.51
C ASP A 61 -15.82 3.44 14.75
N ASP A 62 -16.70 3.37 13.76
CA ASP A 62 -17.92 2.53 13.81
C ASP A 62 -17.56 1.03 13.87
N ALA A 63 -16.61 0.57 13.04
CA ALA A 63 -16.16 -0.82 13.06
C ALA A 63 -15.54 -1.19 14.41
N VAL A 64 -14.69 -0.33 14.95
CA VAL A 64 -14.05 -0.50 16.27
C VAL A 64 -15.10 -0.55 17.38
N ALA A 65 -16.06 0.36 17.39
CA ALA A 65 -17.13 0.40 18.38
C ALA A 65 -18.04 -0.83 18.31
N MET A 66 -18.48 -1.22 17.10
CA MET A 66 -19.35 -2.40 16.89
C MET A 66 -18.71 -3.72 17.34
N LEU A 67 -17.40 -3.88 17.11
CA LEU A 67 -16.69 -5.11 17.46
C LEU A 67 -16.03 -5.06 18.83
N GLY A 68 -16.08 -3.92 19.52
CA GLY A 68 -15.45 -3.73 20.82
C GLY A 68 -13.94 -3.91 20.79
N PHE A 69 -13.29 -3.58 19.66
CA PHE A 69 -11.84 -3.69 19.48
C PHE A 69 -11.10 -2.79 20.47
N LYS A 70 -10.04 -3.30 21.10
CA LYS A 70 -9.29 -2.60 22.14
C LYS A 70 -7.83 -2.31 21.74
N GLY A 71 -7.42 -2.78 20.55
CA GLY A 71 -6.10 -2.48 19.99
C GLY A 71 -6.02 -1.06 19.43
N LYS A 72 -4.81 -0.66 19.03
CA LYS A 72 -4.62 0.58 18.29
C LYS A 72 -5.11 0.41 16.85
N TYR A 73 -5.62 1.49 16.30
CA TYR A 73 -6.01 1.60 14.89
C TYR A 73 -5.74 3.01 14.39
N PHE A 74 -5.59 3.16 13.09
CA PHE A 74 -5.23 4.41 12.47
C PHE A 74 -6.04 4.64 11.19
N VAL A 75 -6.15 5.91 10.80
CA VAL A 75 -6.69 6.35 9.51
C VAL A 75 -5.61 7.09 8.75
N ASP A 76 -5.27 6.58 7.58
CA ASP A 76 -4.18 7.09 6.74
C ASP A 76 -4.70 8.03 5.66
N ALA A 77 -4.12 9.23 5.66
CA ALA A 77 -4.14 10.12 4.52
C ALA A 77 -3.16 9.58 3.46
N ASP A 78 -3.65 8.69 2.61
CA ASP A 78 -2.84 7.92 1.69
C ASP A 78 -2.34 8.77 0.51
N HIS A 79 -1.03 8.74 0.26
CA HIS A 79 -0.35 9.45 -0.84
C HIS A 79 -0.72 10.95 -0.91
N ILE A 80 -0.45 11.66 0.19
CA ILE A 80 -0.70 13.12 0.27
C ILE A 80 0.55 13.92 -0.09
N ASN A 81 0.30 15.14 -0.54
CA ASN A 81 1.31 16.16 -0.79
C ASN A 81 0.85 17.52 -0.20
N LEU A 82 1.65 18.58 -0.34
CA LEU A 82 1.32 19.90 0.23
C LEU A 82 -0.02 20.48 -0.26
N SER A 83 -0.47 20.11 -1.46
CA SER A 83 -1.76 20.61 -1.99
C SER A 83 -2.97 19.87 -1.46
N THR A 84 -2.81 18.67 -0.91
CA THR A 84 -3.91 17.81 -0.46
C THR A 84 -3.93 17.58 1.05
N VAL A 85 -2.80 17.71 1.74
CA VAL A 85 -2.65 17.37 3.16
C VAL A 85 -3.64 18.06 4.07
N SER A 86 -3.98 19.33 3.81
CA SER A 86 -4.86 20.13 4.67
C SER A 86 -6.26 19.53 4.84
N SER A 87 -6.78 18.84 3.82
CA SER A 87 -8.11 18.21 3.89
C SER A 87 -8.17 16.97 4.82
N PHE A 88 -7.01 16.42 5.21
CA PHE A 88 -6.92 15.23 6.05
C PHE A 88 -6.52 15.51 7.50
N VAL A 89 -6.03 16.71 7.81
CA VAL A 89 -5.46 17.05 9.12
C VAL A 89 -6.40 16.68 10.28
N GLU A 90 -7.68 17.01 10.18
CA GLU A 90 -8.65 16.77 11.27
C GLU A 90 -8.98 15.28 11.47
N THR A 91 -8.92 14.47 10.42
CA THR A 91 -9.50 13.12 10.39
C THR A 91 -8.48 12.00 10.39
N ALA A 92 -7.28 12.24 9.84
CA ALA A 92 -6.22 11.26 9.78
C ALA A 92 -5.27 11.36 10.97
N ASP A 93 -4.68 10.24 11.33
CA ASP A 93 -3.62 10.11 12.35
C ASP A 93 -2.41 9.31 11.83
N PHE A 94 -2.47 8.85 10.59
CA PHE A 94 -1.38 8.31 9.81
C PHE A 94 -1.30 9.09 8.50
N PHE A 95 -0.09 9.44 8.04
CA PHE A 95 0.11 10.25 6.84
C PHE A 95 1.19 9.65 5.96
N THR A 96 0.81 9.23 4.76
CA THR A 96 1.71 8.74 3.72
C THR A 96 2.16 9.92 2.85
N LEU A 97 3.35 10.43 3.13
CA LEU A 97 3.95 11.54 2.40
C LEU A 97 4.46 11.05 1.04
N ASP A 98 3.74 11.37 -0.03
CA ASP A 98 4.14 11.01 -1.39
C ASP A 98 5.15 12.02 -1.94
N VAL A 99 6.37 11.56 -2.14
CA VAL A 99 7.47 12.38 -2.66
C VAL A 99 8.07 11.84 -3.97
N ALA A 100 7.45 10.81 -4.55
CA ALA A 100 7.91 10.16 -5.77
C ALA A 100 8.11 11.16 -6.93
N SER A 101 7.19 12.09 -7.11
CA SER A 101 7.26 13.12 -8.17
C SER A 101 8.40 14.12 -8.01
N PHE A 102 9.08 14.13 -6.86
CA PHE A 102 10.23 14.99 -6.58
C PHE A 102 11.59 14.27 -6.75
N ILE A 103 11.59 12.97 -6.98
CA ILE A 103 12.80 12.20 -7.26
C ILE A 103 13.40 12.69 -8.61
N GLY A 104 14.68 13.01 -8.58
CA GLY A 104 15.41 13.54 -9.74
C GLY A 104 15.16 15.03 -10.05
N LYS A 105 14.37 15.75 -9.25
CA LYS A 105 14.26 17.21 -9.37
C LYS A 105 15.51 17.90 -8.84
N GLU A 106 15.79 19.06 -9.41
CA GLU A 106 16.93 19.87 -9.01
C GLU A 106 16.83 20.29 -7.54
N SER A 107 17.97 20.18 -6.85
CA SER A 107 18.21 20.71 -5.52
C SER A 107 19.26 21.81 -5.57
N ARG A 108 19.33 22.67 -4.54
CA ARG A 108 20.33 23.73 -4.50
C ARG A 108 21.74 23.14 -4.37
N TYR A 109 22.68 23.73 -5.09
CA TYR A 109 24.06 23.28 -5.11
C TYR A 109 24.68 23.21 -3.70
N GLU A 110 24.43 24.23 -2.88
CA GLU A 110 24.93 24.32 -1.51
C GLU A 110 24.40 23.19 -0.62
N GLU A 111 23.13 22.81 -0.77
CA GLU A 111 22.54 21.70 -0.03
C GLU A 111 23.16 20.35 -0.42
N LYS A 112 23.41 20.19 -1.72
CA LYS A 112 24.06 19.01 -2.24
C LYS A 112 25.48 18.86 -1.71
N GLN A 113 26.28 19.96 -1.73
CA GLN A 113 27.63 19.96 -1.20
C GLN A 113 27.65 19.72 0.34
N ALA A 114 26.71 20.34 1.06
CA ALA A 114 26.58 20.12 2.49
C ALA A 114 26.25 18.67 2.83
N PHE A 115 25.36 18.02 2.05
CA PHE A 115 25.04 16.61 2.21
C PHE A 115 26.28 15.73 1.96
N ILE A 116 27.00 15.93 0.84
CA ILE A 116 28.21 15.15 0.51
C ILE A 116 29.25 15.29 1.63
N ALA A 117 29.49 16.50 2.10
CA ALA A 117 30.43 16.75 3.21
C ALA A 117 29.98 16.03 4.51
N SER A 118 28.68 16.01 4.82
CA SER A 118 28.15 15.29 6.00
C SER A 118 28.30 13.78 5.91
N CYS A 119 28.58 13.24 4.73
CA CYS A 119 28.76 11.81 4.46
C CYS A 119 30.23 11.37 4.42
N GLU A 120 31.21 12.28 4.68
CA GLU A 120 32.63 11.99 4.58
C GLU A 120 33.06 10.75 5.41
N LYS A 121 32.51 10.57 6.60
CA LYS A 121 32.80 9.43 7.48
C LYS A 121 32.36 8.07 6.92
N TYR A 122 31.52 8.04 5.88
CA TYR A 122 31.04 6.81 5.25
C TYR A 122 31.82 6.48 3.97
N MET A 123 32.76 7.33 3.54
CA MET A 123 33.57 7.09 2.35
C MET A 123 34.40 5.81 2.46
N GLY A 124 34.51 5.08 1.35
CA GLY A 124 35.21 3.80 1.26
C GLY A 124 34.25 2.62 1.42
N SER A 125 34.71 1.55 2.03
CA SER A 125 33.98 0.30 2.20
C SER A 125 33.16 0.35 3.48
N LEU A 126 31.84 0.61 3.34
CA LEU A 126 30.90 0.70 4.47
C LEU A 126 30.30 -0.69 4.75
N THR A 127 30.54 -1.21 5.95
CA THR A 127 29.98 -2.48 6.42
C THR A 127 28.71 -2.25 7.21
N ILE A 128 27.60 -2.85 6.77
CA ILE A 128 26.34 -2.90 7.51
C ILE A 128 26.25 -4.27 8.21
N PRO A 129 26.06 -4.31 9.54
CA PRO A 129 25.97 -5.58 10.26
C PRO A 129 24.90 -6.50 9.71
N GLY A 130 25.26 -7.73 9.38
CA GLY A 130 24.36 -8.74 8.81
C GLY A 130 24.35 -8.82 7.27
N MET A 131 24.86 -7.82 6.57
CA MET A 131 25.05 -7.91 5.10
C MET A 131 26.28 -8.77 4.77
N GLU A 132 26.15 -9.55 3.69
CA GLU A 132 27.24 -10.43 3.23
C GLU A 132 28.39 -9.67 2.54
N HIS A 133 28.13 -8.46 2.11
CA HIS A 133 29.10 -7.60 1.41
C HIS A 133 29.07 -6.18 1.94
N SER A 134 30.18 -5.48 1.77
CA SER A 134 30.27 -4.06 2.08
C SER A 134 29.73 -3.21 0.93
N LEU A 135 29.22 -2.04 1.26
CA LEU A 135 28.77 -1.04 0.31
C LEU A 135 29.91 -0.07 0.00
N GLU A 136 30.26 0.10 -1.26
CA GLU A 136 31.30 1.03 -1.67
C GLU A 136 30.73 2.45 -1.81
N VAL A 137 31.22 3.35 -0.98
CA VAL A 137 30.80 4.76 -0.95
C VAL A 137 31.92 5.65 -1.48
N ASN A 138 31.59 6.47 -2.45
CA ASN A 138 32.51 7.49 -2.97
C ASN A 138 31.75 8.76 -3.31
N GLU A 139 32.47 9.85 -3.57
CA GLU A 139 31.89 11.16 -3.87
C GLU A 139 30.93 11.13 -5.07
N THR A 140 31.30 10.40 -6.14
CA THR A 140 30.46 10.26 -7.34
C THR A 140 29.12 9.59 -7.03
N LEU A 141 29.12 8.56 -6.18
CA LEU A 141 27.90 7.90 -5.70
C LEU A 141 27.04 8.85 -4.88
N LEU A 142 27.66 9.55 -3.93
CA LEU A 142 26.94 10.52 -3.07
C LEU A 142 26.36 11.69 -3.88
N ASP A 143 27.10 12.17 -4.88
CA ASP A 143 26.62 13.21 -5.80
C ASP A 143 25.38 12.74 -6.57
N ARG A 144 25.40 11.50 -7.08
CA ARG A 144 24.25 10.89 -7.78
C ARG A 144 23.05 10.72 -6.85
N ILE A 145 23.26 10.20 -5.64
CA ILE A 145 22.21 10.00 -4.64
C ILE A 145 21.60 11.35 -4.22
N ALA A 146 22.44 12.34 -3.97
CA ALA A 146 21.99 13.69 -3.64
C ALA A 146 21.16 14.31 -4.76
N SER A 147 21.62 14.20 -6.00
CA SER A 147 20.90 14.69 -7.19
C SER A 147 19.54 14.00 -7.37
N LYS A 148 19.44 12.74 -6.96
CA LYS A 148 18.22 11.94 -7.11
C LYS A 148 17.20 12.20 -6.00
N PHE A 149 17.64 12.36 -4.73
CA PHE A 149 16.73 12.27 -3.59
C PHE A 149 16.65 13.52 -2.69
N LEU A 150 17.55 14.50 -2.80
CA LEU A 150 17.50 15.69 -1.93
C LEU A 150 16.19 16.48 -2.05
N ALA A 151 15.69 16.69 -3.27
CA ALA A 151 14.44 17.41 -3.47
C ALA A 151 13.24 16.61 -2.89
N ALA A 152 13.24 15.29 -3.05
CA ALA A 152 12.19 14.43 -2.49
C ALA A 152 12.18 14.44 -0.95
N THR A 153 13.34 14.34 -0.32
CA THR A 153 13.45 14.40 1.16
C THR A 153 13.17 15.80 1.70
N GLN A 154 13.45 16.86 0.93
CA GLN A 154 13.04 18.21 1.27
C GLN A 154 11.51 18.35 1.26
N GLN A 155 10.86 17.80 0.25
CA GLN A 155 9.39 17.78 0.16
C GLN A 155 8.77 17.02 1.35
N ALA A 156 9.34 15.86 1.72
CA ALA A 156 8.90 15.12 2.92
C ALA A 156 9.01 15.97 4.19
N SER A 157 10.12 16.71 4.33
CA SER A 157 10.34 17.61 5.46
C SER A 157 9.30 18.74 5.51
N GLU A 158 8.97 19.35 4.39
CA GLU A 158 7.97 20.41 4.31
C GLU A 158 6.58 19.93 4.73
N ILE A 159 6.16 18.77 4.22
CA ILE A 159 4.86 18.17 4.60
C ILE A 159 4.87 17.80 6.08
N TYR A 160 5.94 17.17 6.58
CA TYR A 160 6.06 16.81 7.99
C TYR A 160 5.99 18.02 8.92
N HIS A 161 6.69 19.11 8.61
CA HIS A 161 6.68 20.33 9.43
C HIS A 161 5.32 21.04 9.38
N PHE A 162 4.64 21.00 8.25
CA PHE A 162 3.24 21.44 8.17
C PHE A 162 2.36 20.65 9.15
N LEU A 163 2.42 19.31 9.08
CA LEU A 163 1.66 18.44 9.99
C LEU A 163 2.05 18.63 11.46
N LYS A 164 3.34 18.81 11.75
CA LYS A 164 3.82 19.11 13.11
C LYS A 164 3.24 20.41 13.64
N THR A 165 3.06 21.42 12.79
CA THR A 165 2.45 22.70 13.17
C THR A 165 0.97 22.55 13.45
N GLU A 166 0.24 21.82 12.61
CA GLU A 166 -1.23 21.68 12.69
C GLU A 166 -1.66 20.69 13.77
N LYS A 167 -0.96 19.55 13.92
CA LYS A 167 -1.36 18.46 14.84
C LYS A 167 -0.52 18.36 16.11
N GLY A 168 0.64 18.99 16.15
CA GLY A 168 1.61 18.83 17.22
C GLY A 168 2.51 17.59 16.99
N GLU A 169 3.75 17.70 17.44
CA GLU A 169 4.73 16.62 17.35
C GLU A 169 4.29 15.37 18.14
N GLY A 170 4.46 14.19 17.54
CA GLY A 170 4.11 12.91 18.16
C GLY A 170 2.62 12.57 18.18
N ASN A 171 1.75 13.38 17.58
CA ASN A 171 0.31 13.15 17.51
C ASN A 171 -0.14 12.45 16.21
N PHE A 172 0.79 12.05 15.38
CA PHE A 172 0.52 11.32 14.14
C PHE A 172 1.68 10.39 13.79
N ILE A 173 1.40 9.44 12.90
CA ILE A 173 2.37 8.53 12.29
C ILE A 173 2.81 9.12 10.94
N THR A 174 4.10 9.03 10.65
CA THR A 174 4.67 9.48 9.39
C THR A 174 5.18 8.29 8.58
N GLU A 175 4.65 8.12 7.39
CA GLU A 175 5.20 7.29 6.33
C GLU A 175 5.82 8.19 5.26
N VAL A 176 6.98 7.80 4.71
CA VAL A 176 7.54 8.42 3.51
C VAL A 176 7.47 7.42 2.37
N SER A 177 6.77 7.77 1.28
CA SER A 177 6.59 6.91 0.11
C SER A 177 7.35 7.42 -1.10
N MET A 178 8.10 6.49 -1.72
CA MET A 178 8.88 6.67 -2.95
C MET A 178 8.62 5.54 -3.95
N ASP A 179 7.52 4.80 -3.81
CA ASP A 179 7.23 3.60 -4.59
C ASP A 179 6.66 3.85 -5.99
N GLU A 180 6.02 5.02 -6.22
CA GLU A 180 5.44 5.36 -7.53
C GLU A 180 6.48 5.95 -8.48
N VAL A 181 7.58 5.19 -8.76
CA VAL A 181 8.66 5.56 -9.69
C VAL A 181 9.03 4.37 -10.59
N GLU A 182 9.75 4.64 -11.68
CA GLU A 182 10.16 3.59 -12.63
C GLU A 182 11.28 2.70 -12.08
N THR A 183 12.28 3.30 -11.41
CA THR A 183 13.47 2.58 -10.97
C THR A 183 13.45 2.29 -9.47
N PRO A 184 13.77 1.04 -9.05
CA PRO A 184 13.91 0.69 -7.65
C PRO A 184 14.96 1.55 -6.94
N GLN A 185 14.80 1.74 -5.62
CA GLN A 185 15.87 2.22 -4.78
C GLN A 185 16.73 1.04 -4.33
N THR A 186 18.05 1.18 -4.43
CA THR A 186 18.98 0.19 -3.91
C THR A 186 19.16 0.36 -2.39
N PRO A 187 19.64 -0.67 -1.64
CA PRO A 187 19.87 -0.55 -0.20
C PRO A 187 20.79 0.62 0.19
N ILE A 188 21.80 0.92 -0.63
CA ILE A 188 22.67 2.09 -0.38
C ILE A 188 21.95 3.42 -0.63
N GLU A 189 21.06 3.49 -1.62
CA GLU A 189 20.21 4.66 -1.84
C GLU A 189 19.25 4.83 -0.65
N LEU A 190 18.61 3.74 -0.18
CA LEU A 190 17.74 3.77 1.00
C LEU A 190 18.49 4.26 2.25
N LEU A 191 19.72 3.81 2.47
CA LEU A 191 20.54 4.28 3.60
C LEU A 191 20.70 5.79 3.61
N PHE A 192 21.06 6.38 2.45
CA PHE A 192 21.28 7.81 2.37
C PHE A 192 19.99 8.63 2.30
N ILE A 193 18.88 8.06 1.81
CA ILE A 193 17.53 8.64 1.97
C ILE A 193 17.18 8.77 3.45
N LEU A 194 17.39 7.71 4.23
CA LEU A 194 17.15 7.70 5.67
C LEU A 194 18.02 8.73 6.40
N LYS A 195 19.28 8.87 5.99
CA LYS A 195 20.15 9.93 6.52
C LYS A 195 19.60 11.32 6.21
N MET A 196 19.18 11.57 4.95
CA MET A 196 18.60 12.87 4.55
C MET A 196 17.32 13.19 5.36
N LEU A 197 16.46 12.20 5.61
CA LEU A 197 15.26 12.37 6.44
C LEU A 197 15.62 12.70 7.89
N ALA A 198 16.60 11.98 8.46
CA ALA A 198 17.10 12.25 9.80
C ALA A 198 17.71 13.65 9.93
N ASP A 199 18.56 14.06 8.99
CA ASP A 199 19.18 15.40 8.94
C ASP A 199 18.13 16.52 8.86
N LYS A 200 16.97 16.23 8.29
CA LYS A 200 15.82 17.17 8.17
C LYS A 200 14.81 17.06 9.32
N GLY A 201 15.09 16.20 10.29
CA GLY A 201 14.23 16.00 11.47
C GLY A 201 12.87 15.37 11.16
N VAL A 202 12.79 14.49 10.15
CA VAL A 202 11.59 13.73 9.79
C VAL A 202 11.62 12.36 10.47
N PRO A 203 10.86 12.12 11.57
CA PRO A 203 10.88 10.87 12.32
C PRO A 203 9.93 9.85 11.66
N ALA A 204 10.26 9.39 10.46
CA ALA A 204 9.46 8.40 9.76
C ALA A 204 9.34 7.11 10.58
N GLN A 205 8.13 6.58 10.73
CA GLN A 205 7.88 5.29 11.37
C GLN A 205 7.69 4.17 10.33
N THR A 206 7.39 4.52 9.10
CA THR A 206 7.41 3.61 7.96
C THR A 206 8.04 4.30 6.75
N ILE A 207 8.68 3.51 5.90
CA ILE A 207 9.23 3.95 4.62
C ILE A 207 8.87 2.96 3.53
N ALA A 208 8.35 3.46 2.41
CA ALA A 208 7.95 2.66 1.26
C ALA A 208 8.89 2.92 0.07
N PRO A 209 9.98 2.15 -0.07
CA PRO A 209 10.80 2.19 -1.27
C PRO A 209 10.12 1.45 -2.43
N LYS A 210 10.56 1.74 -3.65
CA LYS A 210 10.27 0.93 -4.82
C LYS A 210 11.16 -0.30 -4.83
N PHE A 211 10.58 -1.47 -4.70
CA PHE A 211 11.29 -2.74 -4.85
C PHE A 211 11.43 -3.14 -6.32
N THR A 212 12.44 -4.00 -6.59
CA THR A 212 12.61 -4.65 -7.90
C THR A 212 11.38 -5.49 -8.26
N GLY A 213 11.06 -5.55 -9.56
CA GLY A 213 9.90 -6.26 -10.09
C GLY A 213 8.66 -5.39 -10.24
N ARG A 214 7.54 -6.02 -10.57
CA ARG A 214 6.28 -5.33 -10.86
C ARG A 214 5.22 -5.69 -9.82
N PHE A 215 4.65 -4.67 -9.23
CA PHE A 215 3.54 -4.73 -8.28
C PHE A 215 2.23 -4.35 -8.96
N ASN A 216 1.90 -5.08 -10.05
CA ASN A 216 0.70 -4.78 -10.82
C ASN A 216 -0.57 -4.96 -9.98
N LYS A 217 -1.55 -4.09 -10.24
CA LYS A 217 -2.81 -4.10 -9.51
C LYS A 217 -3.62 -5.35 -9.83
N GLY A 218 -4.22 -5.97 -8.82
CA GLY A 218 -5.11 -7.11 -8.96
C GLY A 218 -4.43 -8.48 -9.16
N VAL A 219 -3.12 -8.55 -9.35
CA VAL A 219 -2.39 -9.80 -9.66
C VAL A 219 -1.15 -9.97 -8.78
N ASP A 220 -0.56 -11.16 -8.80
CA ASP A 220 0.63 -11.48 -8.03
C ASP A 220 1.88 -10.70 -8.49
N TYR A 221 2.92 -10.72 -7.67
CA TYR A 221 4.23 -10.16 -7.99
C TYR A 221 4.81 -10.79 -9.25
N LYS A 222 5.41 -9.96 -10.11
CA LYS A 222 6.08 -10.39 -11.33
C LYS A 222 7.53 -9.90 -11.32
N GLY A 223 8.47 -10.79 -11.05
CA GLY A 223 9.88 -10.46 -10.96
C GLY A 223 10.76 -11.63 -10.52
N ASN A 224 12.04 -11.35 -10.29
CA ASN A 224 12.95 -12.32 -9.74
C ASN A 224 12.80 -12.39 -8.22
N ILE A 225 12.31 -13.52 -7.73
CA ILE A 225 12.03 -13.78 -6.31
C ILE A 225 13.32 -13.75 -5.47
N GLU A 226 14.44 -14.30 -5.97
CA GLU A 226 15.71 -14.34 -5.25
C GLU A 226 16.27 -12.92 -5.08
N GLN A 227 16.20 -12.12 -6.14
CA GLN A 227 16.60 -10.71 -6.08
C GLN A 227 15.73 -9.90 -5.11
N PHE A 228 14.41 -10.08 -5.16
CA PHE A 228 13.50 -9.45 -4.20
C PHE A 228 13.84 -9.84 -2.76
N THR A 229 14.11 -11.13 -2.53
CA THR A 229 14.47 -11.65 -1.20
C THR A 229 15.71 -10.95 -0.65
N LYS A 230 16.75 -10.89 -1.46
CA LYS A 230 18.02 -10.27 -1.10
C LYS A 230 17.83 -8.77 -0.81
N GLU A 231 17.18 -8.06 -1.72
CA GLU A 231 16.89 -6.62 -1.60
C GLU A 231 16.07 -6.31 -0.35
N PHE A 232 14.99 -7.04 -0.11
CA PHE A 232 14.13 -6.86 1.05
C PHE A 232 14.88 -7.11 2.38
N GLU A 233 15.73 -8.15 2.42
CA GLU A 233 16.55 -8.42 3.61
C GLU A 233 17.62 -7.35 3.84
N GLU A 234 18.30 -6.91 2.80
CA GLU A 234 19.29 -5.84 2.88
C GLU A 234 18.67 -4.52 3.32
N ASP A 235 17.47 -4.17 2.84
CA ASP A 235 16.73 -3.00 3.27
C ASP A 235 16.34 -3.06 4.75
N VAL A 236 15.95 -4.23 5.25
CA VAL A 236 15.68 -4.44 6.70
C VAL A 236 16.95 -4.20 7.52
N LEU A 237 18.11 -4.67 7.07
CA LEU A 237 19.39 -4.45 7.73
C LEU A 237 19.86 -2.98 7.68
N VAL A 238 19.58 -2.32 6.56
CA VAL A 238 19.82 -0.87 6.39
C VAL A 238 18.99 -0.05 7.38
N LEU A 239 17.73 -0.40 7.59
CA LEU A 239 16.89 0.26 8.60
C LEU A 239 17.49 0.13 10.01
N ASP A 240 17.94 -1.06 10.37
CA ASP A 240 18.58 -1.29 11.69
C ASP A 240 19.85 -0.47 11.90
N PHE A 241 20.65 -0.36 10.87
CA PHE A 241 21.83 0.47 10.89
C PHE A 241 21.46 1.95 11.02
N ALA A 242 20.50 2.41 10.21
CA ALA A 242 20.06 3.81 10.19
C ALA A 242 19.44 4.27 11.51
N VAL A 243 18.67 3.42 12.20
CA VAL A 243 18.14 3.70 13.53
C VAL A 243 19.26 4.04 14.51
N LYS A 244 20.31 3.21 14.54
CA LYS A 244 21.44 3.38 15.47
C LYS A 244 22.35 4.55 15.09
N GLU A 245 22.57 4.72 13.79
CA GLU A 245 23.56 5.65 13.25
C GLU A 245 23.00 7.07 13.11
N PHE A 246 21.71 7.20 12.75
CA PHE A 246 21.09 8.50 12.48
C PHE A 246 20.06 8.91 13.54
N GLY A 247 19.78 8.06 14.53
CA GLY A 247 18.83 8.38 15.60
C GLY A 247 17.37 8.38 15.11
N LEU A 248 17.04 7.59 14.10
CA LEU A 248 15.67 7.41 13.64
C LEU A 248 14.83 6.65 14.67
N PRO A 249 13.48 6.72 14.62
CA PRO A 249 12.61 5.96 15.51
C PRO A 249 12.92 4.46 15.49
N GLU A 250 12.99 3.81 16.67
CA GLU A 250 13.22 2.36 16.77
C GLU A 250 12.14 1.52 16.10
N GLU A 251 10.93 2.06 16.01
CA GLU A 251 9.79 1.43 15.35
C GLU A 251 9.76 1.54 13.84
N ILE A 252 10.72 2.23 13.21
CA ILE A 252 10.77 2.35 11.75
C ILE A 252 10.81 0.97 11.09
N LYS A 253 10.01 0.80 10.07
CA LYS A 253 9.90 -0.46 9.32
C LYS A 253 9.64 -0.20 7.85
N LEU A 254 9.88 -1.22 7.03
CA LEU A 254 9.48 -1.19 5.62
C LEU A 254 7.96 -1.18 5.52
N SER A 255 7.47 -0.36 4.59
CA SER A 255 6.12 -0.38 4.09
C SER A 255 6.13 -0.97 2.69
N VAL A 256 5.36 -2.04 2.48
CA VAL A 256 5.22 -2.67 1.17
C VAL A 256 3.87 -2.31 0.60
N HIS A 257 3.86 -1.45 -0.41
CA HIS A 257 2.65 -1.07 -1.13
C HIS A 257 2.32 -2.15 -2.16
N SER A 258 1.67 -3.22 -1.71
CA SER A 258 1.32 -4.34 -2.58
C SER A 258 0.20 -4.02 -3.56
N GLY A 259 -0.63 -3.04 -3.23
CA GLY A 259 -1.80 -2.63 -4.01
C GLY A 259 -2.90 -3.69 -4.13
N SER A 260 -2.55 -4.96 -3.96
CA SER A 260 -3.41 -6.14 -3.97
C SER A 260 -2.62 -7.39 -3.57
N ASP A 261 -3.11 -8.56 -3.93
CA ASP A 261 -2.52 -9.86 -3.64
C ASP A 261 -1.11 -10.01 -4.22
N LYS A 262 -0.11 -10.30 -3.37
CA LYS A 262 1.28 -10.59 -3.75
C LYS A 262 1.74 -11.87 -3.05
N PHE A 263 0.99 -12.94 -3.28
CA PHE A 263 1.10 -14.18 -2.51
C PHE A 263 2.47 -14.85 -2.62
N SER A 264 3.16 -14.71 -3.75
CA SER A 264 4.48 -15.30 -3.98
C SER A 264 5.58 -14.72 -3.09
N ILE A 265 5.47 -13.45 -2.67
CA ILE A 265 6.49 -12.79 -1.85
C ILE A 265 6.16 -12.76 -0.34
N TYR A 266 4.91 -13.07 0.07
CA TYR A 266 4.54 -13.05 1.49
C TYR A 266 5.34 -14.04 2.35
N PRO A 267 5.56 -15.30 1.94
CA PRO A 267 6.39 -16.23 2.73
C PRO A 267 7.82 -15.75 2.93
N ILE A 268 8.36 -15.04 1.93
CA ILE A 268 9.71 -14.48 1.95
C ILE A 268 9.79 -13.34 2.97
N MET A 269 8.85 -12.38 2.87
CA MET A 269 8.77 -11.31 3.86
C MET A 269 8.61 -11.85 5.27
N ALA A 270 7.74 -12.87 5.47
CA ALA A 270 7.57 -13.56 6.75
C ALA A 270 8.87 -14.13 7.30
N GLN A 271 9.67 -14.79 6.46
CA GLN A 271 10.97 -15.35 6.85
C GLN A 271 11.97 -14.27 7.28
N VAL A 272 12.08 -13.19 6.50
CA VAL A 272 13.02 -12.10 6.77
C VAL A 272 12.64 -11.36 8.04
N ILE A 273 11.36 -10.94 8.19
CA ILE A 273 10.93 -10.22 9.41
C ILE A 273 11.07 -11.07 10.67
N LYS A 274 10.85 -12.40 10.55
CA LYS A 274 11.06 -13.33 11.67
C LYS A 274 12.55 -13.51 11.97
N LYS A 275 13.39 -13.69 10.96
CA LYS A 275 14.86 -13.88 11.11
C LYS A 275 15.50 -12.71 11.85
N HIS A 276 15.07 -11.49 11.55
CA HIS A 276 15.65 -10.26 12.11
C HIS A 276 14.82 -9.64 13.25
N ASP A 277 13.73 -10.29 13.66
CA ASP A 277 12.77 -9.80 14.67
C ASP A 277 12.22 -8.39 14.36
N LYS A 278 11.88 -8.13 13.09
CA LYS A 278 11.45 -6.81 12.60
C LYS A 278 9.97 -6.68 12.38
N GLY A 279 9.51 -5.43 12.33
CA GLY A 279 8.15 -5.07 11.98
C GLY A 279 7.95 -4.98 10.47
N LEU A 280 6.69 -4.86 10.08
CA LEU A 280 6.28 -4.64 8.70
C LEU A 280 4.97 -3.85 8.66
N HIS A 281 4.86 -2.94 7.70
CA HIS A 281 3.60 -2.39 7.25
C HIS A 281 3.29 -2.90 5.84
N LEU A 282 2.11 -3.50 5.64
CA LEU A 282 1.67 -3.98 4.32
C LEU A 282 0.43 -3.19 3.90
N LYS A 283 0.45 -2.55 2.73
CA LYS A 283 -0.74 -1.88 2.15
C LYS A 283 -1.39 -2.73 1.07
N THR A 284 -2.66 -3.10 1.26
CA THR A 284 -3.44 -3.97 0.37
C THR A 284 -4.77 -3.34 -0.09
N ALA A 285 -4.83 -2.02 -0.12
CA ALA A 285 -6.06 -1.23 -0.30
C ALA A 285 -6.98 -1.66 -1.46
N GLY A 286 -6.41 -2.15 -2.56
CA GLY A 286 -7.21 -2.53 -3.74
C GLY A 286 -7.99 -3.83 -3.62
N THR A 287 -7.78 -4.62 -2.57
CA THR A 287 -8.31 -5.98 -2.45
C THR A 287 -9.80 -5.99 -2.09
N THR A 288 -10.24 -5.15 -1.17
CA THR A 288 -11.61 -5.07 -0.68
C THR A 288 -12.62 -4.85 -1.80
N TRP A 289 -12.35 -3.92 -2.71
CA TRP A 289 -13.18 -3.67 -3.88
C TRP A 289 -13.41 -4.91 -4.75
N LEU A 290 -12.38 -5.71 -4.97
CA LEU A 290 -12.51 -6.96 -5.74
C LEU A 290 -13.39 -7.98 -5.01
N GLU A 291 -13.31 -8.06 -3.69
CA GLU A 291 -14.13 -8.95 -2.89
C GLU A 291 -15.58 -8.47 -2.80
N GLU A 292 -15.85 -7.16 -2.90
CA GLU A 292 -17.22 -6.66 -3.05
C GLU A 292 -17.87 -7.18 -4.34
N ILE A 293 -17.16 -7.10 -5.47
CA ILE A 293 -17.67 -7.60 -6.75
C ILE A 293 -17.82 -9.12 -6.73
N ILE A 294 -16.90 -9.86 -6.11
CA ILE A 294 -17.02 -11.31 -5.92
C ILE A 294 -18.26 -11.63 -5.08
N GLY A 295 -18.45 -10.93 -3.97
CA GLY A 295 -19.58 -11.14 -3.07
C GLY A 295 -20.92 -10.84 -3.75
N LEU A 296 -21.01 -9.75 -4.52
CA LEU A 296 -22.18 -9.42 -5.32
C LEU A 296 -22.48 -10.50 -6.37
N ALA A 297 -21.46 -10.99 -7.07
CA ALA A 297 -21.64 -12.08 -8.04
C ALA A 297 -22.14 -13.37 -7.35
N MET A 298 -21.58 -13.70 -6.17
CA MET A 298 -22.00 -14.87 -5.38
C MET A 298 -23.42 -14.75 -4.83
N ALA A 299 -23.90 -13.54 -4.52
CA ALA A 299 -25.27 -13.31 -4.09
C ALA A 299 -26.31 -13.66 -5.16
N GLY A 300 -25.90 -13.69 -6.44
CA GLY A 300 -26.79 -14.00 -7.55
C GLY A 300 -27.80 -12.87 -7.85
N GLY A 301 -28.78 -13.15 -8.71
CA GLY A 301 -29.84 -12.20 -9.00
C GLY A 301 -29.30 -10.81 -9.39
N GLU A 302 -29.82 -9.77 -8.75
CA GLU A 302 -29.42 -8.37 -9.01
C GLU A 302 -27.97 -8.07 -8.66
N GLY A 303 -27.37 -8.78 -7.70
CA GLY A 303 -25.93 -8.63 -7.39
C GLY A 303 -25.06 -9.12 -8.55
N LEU A 304 -25.36 -10.28 -9.12
CA LEU A 304 -24.65 -10.79 -10.30
C LEU A 304 -24.84 -9.89 -11.51
N GLU A 305 -26.06 -9.40 -11.75
CA GLU A 305 -26.34 -8.50 -12.86
C GLU A 305 -25.61 -7.15 -12.70
N MET A 306 -25.49 -6.64 -11.47
CA MET A 306 -24.67 -5.45 -11.17
C MET A 306 -23.19 -5.71 -11.51
N ALA A 307 -22.61 -6.83 -11.06
CA ALA A 307 -21.22 -7.18 -11.36
C ALA A 307 -20.96 -7.29 -12.88
N LYS A 308 -21.90 -7.90 -13.64
CA LYS A 308 -21.85 -7.99 -15.11
C LYS A 308 -21.95 -6.62 -15.78
N THR A 309 -22.80 -5.75 -15.25
CA THR A 309 -22.97 -4.38 -15.75
C THR A 309 -21.71 -3.55 -15.55
N ILE A 310 -21.09 -3.67 -14.38
CA ILE A 310 -19.80 -3.01 -14.08
C ILE A 310 -18.74 -3.50 -15.07
N TYR A 311 -18.64 -4.79 -15.32
CA TYR A 311 -17.69 -5.32 -16.31
C TYR A 311 -17.94 -4.79 -17.72
N ALA A 312 -19.20 -4.79 -18.18
CA ALA A 312 -19.55 -4.30 -19.51
C ALA A 312 -19.14 -2.84 -19.69
N ASN A 313 -19.49 -1.98 -18.74
CA ASN A 313 -19.12 -0.57 -18.75
C ASN A 313 -17.60 -0.37 -18.64
N ALA A 314 -16.93 -1.20 -17.85
CA ALA A 314 -15.47 -1.16 -17.72
C ALA A 314 -14.76 -1.54 -19.02
N LEU A 315 -15.30 -2.51 -19.75
CA LEU A 315 -14.75 -2.92 -21.04
C LEU A 315 -14.91 -1.82 -22.10
N GLU A 316 -16.04 -1.15 -22.11
CA GLU A 316 -16.31 0.00 -22.99
C GLU A 316 -15.38 1.19 -22.69
N GLN A 317 -15.14 1.47 -21.39
CA GLN A 317 -14.32 2.59 -20.93
C GLN A 317 -12.86 2.19 -20.65
N LYS A 318 -12.40 1.02 -21.10
CA LYS A 318 -11.12 0.42 -20.72
C LYS A 318 -9.94 1.38 -20.85
N GLU A 319 -9.80 2.07 -21.96
CA GLU A 319 -8.69 2.98 -22.21
C GLU A 319 -8.66 4.12 -21.17
N GLN A 320 -9.80 4.72 -20.89
CA GLN A 320 -9.93 5.81 -19.91
C GLN A 320 -9.66 5.33 -18.48
N LEU A 321 -10.16 4.16 -18.10
CA LEU A 321 -9.99 3.58 -16.78
C LEU A 321 -8.54 3.14 -16.53
N CYS A 322 -7.87 2.61 -17.56
CA CYS A 322 -6.50 2.11 -17.46
C CYS A 322 -5.43 3.21 -17.51
N ALA A 323 -5.69 4.33 -18.19
CA ALA A 323 -4.70 5.39 -18.43
C ALA A 323 -4.01 5.88 -17.13
N PRO A 324 -4.70 6.12 -15.99
CA PRO A 324 -4.05 6.55 -14.75
C PRO A 324 -3.20 5.47 -14.07
N TYR A 325 -3.23 4.23 -14.56
CA TYR A 325 -2.58 3.05 -13.97
C TYR A 325 -1.65 2.33 -14.95
N ALA A 326 -1.26 2.98 -16.06
CA ALA A 326 -0.49 2.36 -17.15
C ALA A 326 0.78 1.65 -16.66
N ASP A 327 1.47 2.21 -15.66
CA ASP A 327 2.72 1.67 -15.10
C ASP A 327 2.51 0.46 -14.17
N VAL A 328 1.29 0.26 -13.66
CA VAL A 328 0.95 -0.75 -12.65
C VAL A 328 -0.16 -1.70 -13.07
N ILE A 329 -0.47 -1.77 -14.35
CA ILE A 329 -1.37 -2.76 -14.96
C ILE A 329 -0.77 -3.32 -16.24
N GLU A 330 -1.16 -4.54 -16.60
CA GLU A 330 -0.75 -5.20 -17.83
C GLU A 330 -1.90 -6.09 -18.29
N ILE A 331 -2.76 -5.54 -19.15
CA ILE A 331 -3.98 -6.20 -19.64
C ILE A 331 -3.81 -6.55 -21.11
N ASP A 332 -3.83 -7.84 -21.42
CA ASP A 332 -3.97 -8.33 -22.78
C ASP A 332 -5.45 -8.31 -23.17
N ALA A 333 -5.81 -7.37 -24.03
CA ALA A 333 -7.20 -7.17 -24.46
C ALA A 333 -7.77 -8.41 -25.21
N THR A 334 -6.91 -9.24 -25.81
CA THR A 334 -7.34 -10.47 -26.50
C THR A 334 -7.81 -11.57 -25.56
N GLN A 335 -7.43 -11.47 -24.28
CA GLN A 335 -7.79 -12.42 -23.22
C GLN A 335 -9.01 -11.96 -22.40
N LEU A 336 -9.56 -10.79 -22.70
CA LEU A 336 -10.79 -10.32 -22.07
C LEU A 336 -12.00 -10.99 -22.71
N PRO A 337 -12.92 -11.58 -21.91
CA PRO A 337 -14.16 -12.14 -22.45
C PRO A 337 -15.06 -11.05 -23.02
N SER A 338 -15.82 -11.39 -24.03
CA SER A 338 -16.81 -10.48 -24.58
C SER A 338 -17.97 -10.23 -23.59
N VAL A 339 -18.65 -9.10 -23.73
CA VAL A 339 -19.84 -8.80 -22.91
C VAL A 339 -20.91 -9.90 -23.04
N GLU A 340 -21.11 -10.44 -24.26
CA GLU A 340 -22.09 -11.49 -24.49
C GLU A 340 -21.73 -12.81 -23.78
N GLU A 341 -20.45 -13.18 -23.72
CA GLU A 341 -20.00 -14.32 -22.92
C GLU A 341 -20.28 -14.11 -21.43
N VAL A 342 -19.91 -12.93 -20.88
CA VAL A 342 -20.09 -12.63 -19.46
C VAL A 342 -21.58 -12.57 -19.09
N LYS A 343 -22.47 -12.09 -19.96
CA LYS A 343 -23.91 -12.13 -19.73
C LYS A 343 -24.42 -13.54 -19.43
N GLY A 344 -23.86 -14.56 -20.12
CA GLY A 344 -24.24 -15.96 -19.92
C GLY A 344 -23.64 -16.63 -18.68
N TRP A 345 -22.76 -15.97 -17.93
CA TRP A 345 -22.07 -16.59 -16.81
C TRP A 345 -22.96 -16.78 -15.59
N SER A 346 -22.75 -17.92 -14.90
CA SER A 346 -23.27 -18.16 -13.56
C SER A 346 -22.51 -17.32 -12.51
N SER A 347 -23.09 -17.21 -11.31
CA SER A 347 -22.44 -16.62 -10.13
C SER A 347 -21.06 -17.22 -9.86
N GLU A 348 -20.97 -18.54 -9.89
CA GLU A 348 -19.72 -19.27 -9.65
C GLU A 348 -18.66 -18.96 -10.73
N LYS A 349 -19.04 -18.99 -12.01
CA LYS A 349 -18.14 -18.68 -13.12
C LYS A 349 -17.59 -17.27 -13.00
N PHE A 350 -18.44 -16.27 -12.75
CA PHE A 350 -18.02 -14.89 -12.59
C PHE A 350 -17.05 -14.73 -11.40
N ALA A 351 -17.44 -15.25 -10.23
CA ALA A 351 -16.64 -15.17 -9.02
C ALA A 351 -15.26 -15.88 -9.18
N ASN A 352 -15.21 -17.05 -9.79
CA ASN A 352 -13.97 -17.81 -10.01
C ASN A 352 -13.07 -17.15 -11.06
N THR A 353 -13.63 -16.48 -12.05
CA THR A 353 -12.85 -15.70 -13.03
C THR A 353 -12.14 -14.52 -12.37
N LEU A 354 -12.78 -13.93 -11.37
CA LEU A 354 -12.26 -12.77 -10.63
C LEU A 354 -11.36 -13.16 -9.45
N ARG A 355 -11.64 -14.27 -8.75
CA ARG A 355 -10.85 -14.71 -7.60
C ARG A 355 -9.43 -15.06 -7.99
N HIS A 356 -8.47 -14.50 -7.26
CA HIS A 356 -7.06 -14.84 -7.46
C HIS A 356 -6.74 -16.20 -6.81
N ILE A 357 -7.08 -17.27 -7.49
CA ILE A 357 -6.71 -18.64 -7.13
C ILE A 357 -5.75 -19.17 -8.20
N PRO A 358 -4.42 -19.21 -7.93
CA PRO A 358 -3.46 -19.71 -8.89
C PRO A 358 -3.80 -21.13 -9.34
N GLY A 359 -3.80 -21.37 -10.66
CA GLY A 359 -4.12 -22.67 -11.25
C GLY A 359 -5.62 -23.01 -11.37
N HIS A 360 -6.52 -22.15 -10.89
CA HIS A 360 -7.95 -22.34 -11.16
C HIS A 360 -8.25 -22.12 -12.65
N PRO A 361 -8.98 -23.04 -13.32
CA PRO A 361 -9.19 -23.00 -14.79
C PRO A 361 -9.95 -21.76 -15.26
N ASP A 362 -10.78 -21.19 -14.42
CA ASP A 362 -11.56 -19.99 -14.74
C ASP A 362 -10.82 -18.70 -14.48
N TYR A 363 -9.76 -18.69 -13.65
CA TYR A 363 -9.09 -17.46 -13.26
C TYR A 363 -8.51 -16.71 -14.47
N ASN A 364 -8.89 -15.43 -14.59
CA ASN A 364 -8.39 -14.57 -15.66
C ASN A 364 -7.76 -13.30 -15.06
N PRO A 365 -6.41 -13.18 -15.09
CA PRO A 365 -5.73 -12.02 -14.54
C PRO A 365 -6.03 -10.71 -15.29
N ASN A 366 -6.39 -10.76 -16.58
CA ASN A 366 -6.75 -9.58 -17.37
C ASN A 366 -8.13 -9.06 -16.95
N PHE A 367 -9.09 -9.97 -16.78
CA PHE A 367 -10.42 -9.65 -16.25
C PHE A 367 -10.32 -9.03 -14.85
N ARG A 368 -9.50 -9.63 -13.98
CA ARG A 368 -9.29 -9.14 -12.61
C ARG A 368 -8.66 -7.75 -12.58
N GLN A 369 -7.66 -7.49 -13.42
CA GLN A 369 -7.03 -6.16 -13.50
C GLN A 369 -8.00 -5.09 -14.03
N LEU A 370 -8.83 -5.43 -15.01
CA LEU A 370 -9.84 -4.50 -15.53
C LEU A 370 -10.88 -4.16 -14.45
N ILE A 371 -11.40 -5.17 -13.75
CA ILE A 371 -12.31 -4.93 -12.61
C ILE A 371 -11.61 -4.12 -11.52
N HIS A 372 -10.32 -4.37 -11.24
CA HIS A 372 -9.60 -3.64 -10.21
C HIS A 372 -9.64 -2.11 -10.42
N VAL A 373 -9.55 -1.64 -11.67
CA VAL A 373 -9.60 -0.20 -12.00
C VAL A 373 -11.01 0.32 -12.24
N ALA A 374 -12.02 -0.56 -12.27
CA ALA A 374 -13.40 -0.24 -12.59
C ALA A 374 -14.24 0.31 -11.42
N TYR A 375 -13.67 0.52 -10.25
CA TYR A 375 -14.42 1.05 -9.09
C TYR A 375 -15.05 2.43 -9.36
N LYS A 376 -14.50 3.20 -10.29
CA LYS A 376 -15.09 4.46 -10.76
C LYS A 376 -16.45 4.22 -11.43
N VAL A 377 -16.60 3.16 -12.21
CA VAL A 377 -17.88 2.77 -12.84
C VAL A 377 -18.95 2.51 -11.76
N ALA A 378 -18.57 1.80 -10.68
CA ALA A 378 -19.48 1.55 -9.57
C ALA A 378 -19.82 2.84 -8.80
N ALA A 379 -18.85 3.74 -8.65
CA ALA A 379 -19.08 5.05 -8.01
C ALA A 379 -20.09 5.90 -8.81
N ASP A 380 -20.01 5.88 -10.14
CA ASP A 380 -20.94 6.58 -11.01
C ASP A 380 -22.38 5.99 -10.94
N MET A 381 -22.54 4.74 -10.51
CA MET A 381 -23.86 4.11 -10.25
C MET A 381 -24.47 4.56 -8.91
N GLY A 382 -23.70 5.15 -8.03
CA GLY A 382 -24.15 5.77 -6.78
C GLY A 382 -24.96 4.81 -5.90
N LYS A 383 -26.16 5.23 -5.49
CA LYS A 383 -27.02 4.44 -4.60
C LYS A 383 -27.42 3.07 -5.14
N GLN A 384 -27.50 2.88 -6.44
CA GLN A 384 -27.80 1.55 -6.98
C GLN A 384 -26.74 0.53 -6.58
N TYR A 385 -25.49 0.94 -6.53
CA TYR A 385 -24.39 0.08 -6.10
C TYR A 385 -24.35 -0.07 -4.57
N THR A 386 -24.40 1.03 -3.82
CA THR A 386 -24.28 0.98 -2.35
C THR A 386 -25.45 0.27 -1.67
N ASP A 387 -26.68 0.43 -2.19
CA ASP A 387 -27.87 -0.29 -1.66
C ASP A 387 -27.68 -1.84 -1.82
N LEU A 388 -26.98 -2.30 -2.85
CA LEU A 388 -26.65 -3.72 -3.03
C LEU A 388 -25.53 -4.18 -2.10
N LEU A 389 -24.56 -3.31 -1.78
CA LEU A 389 -23.55 -3.61 -0.75
C LEU A 389 -24.21 -3.83 0.62
N GLU A 390 -25.16 -2.97 1.00
CA GLU A 390 -25.91 -3.12 2.25
C GLU A 390 -26.78 -4.38 2.25
N LYS A 391 -27.51 -4.62 1.16
CA LYS A 391 -28.39 -5.78 1.00
C LYS A 391 -27.65 -7.11 1.10
N HIS A 392 -26.43 -7.19 0.60
CA HIS A 392 -25.62 -8.42 0.53
C HIS A 392 -24.42 -8.38 1.48
N ALA A 393 -24.46 -7.52 2.52
CA ALA A 393 -23.35 -7.27 3.44
C ALA A 393 -22.74 -8.54 4.05
N ASP A 394 -23.55 -9.55 4.39
CA ASP A 394 -23.05 -10.78 4.99
C ASP A 394 -22.20 -11.62 4.01
N ILE A 395 -22.64 -11.75 2.76
CA ILE A 395 -21.90 -12.50 1.72
C ILE A 395 -20.61 -11.76 1.35
N ILE A 396 -20.70 -10.47 1.13
CA ILE A 396 -19.55 -9.63 0.80
C ILE A 396 -18.56 -9.62 1.96
N GLY A 397 -19.05 -9.41 3.18
CA GLY A 397 -18.21 -9.41 4.38
C GLY A 397 -17.47 -10.73 4.59
N ALA A 398 -18.10 -11.87 4.29
CA ALA A 398 -17.43 -13.17 4.34
C ALA A 398 -16.29 -13.28 3.31
N CYS A 399 -16.47 -12.74 2.08
CA CYS A 399 -15.43 -12.70 1.06
C CYS A 399 -14.26 -11.82 1.49
N VAL A 400 -14.54 -10.63 2.05
CA VAL A 400 -13.52 -9.70 2.55
C VAL A 400 -12.74 -10.31 3.72
N GLU A 401 -13.44 -10.91 4.71
CA GLU A 401 -12.80 -11.55 5.86
C GLU A 401 -11.91 -12.72 5.42
N GLU A 402 -12.40 -13.61 4.53
CA GLU A 402 -11.61 -14.71 3.97
C GLU A 402 -10.37 -14.20 3.25
N ASN A 403 -10.51 -13.21 2.39
CA ASN A 403 -9.40 -12.67 1.63
C ASN A 403 -8.30 -12.09 2.55
N ILE A 404 -8.66 -11.19 3.47
CA ILE A 404 -7.68 -10.55 4.36
C ILE A 404 -7.06 -11.58 5.30
N TYR A 405 -7.85 -12.46 5.92
CA TYR A 405 -7.32 -13.40 6.89
C TYR A 405 -6.56 -14.56 6.22
N GLU A 406 -7.23 -15.36 5.36
CA GLU A 406 -6.66 -16.59 4.80
C GLU A 406 -5.59 -16.32 3.72
N ARG A 407 -5.77 -15.26 2.94
CA ARG A 407 -4.89 -15.00 1.78
C ARG A 407 -3.77 -14.02 2.07
N HIS A 408 -3.98 -13.05 2.96
CA HIS A 408 -2.95 -12.08 3.32
C HIS A 408 -2.31 -12.40 4.67
N LEU A 409 -3.04 -12.23 5.78
CA LEU A 409 -2.47 -12.29 7.13
C LEU A 409 -1.88 -13.66 7.46
N LYS A 410 -2.62 -14.72 7.15
CA LYS A 410 -2.16 -16.09 7.42
C LYS A 410 -0.90 -16.47 6.67
N ARG A 411 -0.77 -16.01 5.42
CA ARG A 411 0.43 -16.26 4.60
C ARG A 411 1.60 -15.39 5.03
N LEU A 412 1.33 -14.11 5.34
CA LEU A 412 2.36 -13.15 5.73
C LEU A 412 2.94 -13.44 7.12
N PHE A 413 2.14 -13.95 8.05
CA PHE A 413 2.57 -14.22 9.42
C PHE A 413 2.71 -15.70 9.76
N ASN A 414 2.47 -16.59 8.77
CA ASN A 414 2.55 -18.03 8.91
C ASN A 414 1.68 -18.56 10.07
N LEU A 415 0.40 -18.15 10.07
CA LEU A 415 -0.62 -18.51 11.07
C LEU A 415 -1.26 -19.87 10.80
#